data_a7506ddb56fabfb5f3d5883135db63b3
#
_entry.id   a7506ddb56fabfb5f3d5883135db63b3
#
_cell.length_a   1.000
_cell.length_b   1.000
_cell.length_c   1.000
_cell.angle_alpha   90.00
_cell.angle_beta   90.00
_cell.angle_gamma   90.00
#
_symmetry.space_group_name_H-M   'P 1'
#
loop_
_entity.id
_entity.type
_entity.pdbx_description
1 polymer ?
#
loop_
_entity_poly.entity_id
_entity_poly.type
_entity_poly.pdbx_seq_one_letter_code
_entity_poly.pdbx_strand_id
1 'polypeptide(L)'
;MSKITDKKLAEKGRKSYEWARNNMPGLVTTINNTAKNFSFDGTKIAVCLHVTKETSVLAMGLKELGADVYLAGANPLSTQDDIAAYLDSEGINVFAWRGQNDKEYQECIDAILEAEPEIIMDDGSDAHITLHQNSKFEQLNVIGGTEETTTGVVRLEALEKSGKLKYPIIAVNNAYTKHLFDNRYGTGQSTFDGILRSTALLMAGKKITVCGYGWV
;
A
#
# COMPACT_ATOMS: atom_id res chain seq x y z
N MET A 1 2.89 -18.77 0.90
CA MET A 1 3.87 -18.80 2.02
C MET A 1 4.63 -17.47 1.96
N SER A 2 4.57 -16.68 3.02
CA SER A 2 5.18 -15.33 3.08
C SER A 2 6.70 -15.35 2.91
N LYS A 3 7.28 -14.24 2.41
CA LYS A 3 8.72 -14.00 2.29
C LYS A 3 9.03 -12.70 3.02
N ILE A 4 9.55 -12.81 4.24
CA ILE A 4 9.86 -11.68 5.16
C ILE A 4 11.24 -11.91 5.81
N THR A 5 11.84 -10.89 6.42
CA THR A 5 13.18 -10.98 7.05
C THR A 5 13.22 -11.83 8.31
N ASP A 6 12.45 -11.46 9.34
CA ASP A 6 12.52 -12.09 10.66
C ASP A 6 11.14 -12.15 11.35
N LYS A 7 10.60 -13.36 11.48
CA LYS A 7 9.32 -13.61 12.16
C LYS A 7 9.32 -13.25 13.66
N LYS A 8 10.49 -13.18 14.30
CA LYS A 8 10.62 -12.83 15.73
C LYS A 8 10.21 -11.39 16.04
N LEU A 9 10.14 -10.54 15.00
CA LEU A 9 9.72 -9.14 15.15
C LEU A 9 8.21 -8.96 15.33
N ALA A 10 7.41 -10.02 15.21
CA ALA A 10 5.94 -9.95 15.23
C ALA A 10 5.36 -9.25 16.46
N GLU A 11 5.91 -9.53 17.67
CA GLU A 11 5.42 -8.89 18.91
C GLU A 11 5.67 -7.37 18.93
N LYS A 12 6.79 -6.92 18.35
CA LYS A 12 7.05 -5.49 18.20
C LYS A 12 6.07 -4.88 17.20
N GLY A 13 5.83 -5.57 16.08
CA GLY A 13 4.87 -5.15 15.05
C GLY A 13 3.44 -5.07 15.58
N ARG A 14 3.02 -6.00 16.46
CA ARG A 14 1.72 -5.97 17.13
C ARG A 14 1.51 -4.66 17.89
N LYS A 15 2.51 -4.22 18.68
CA LYS A 15 2.41 -2.95 19.41
C LYS A 15 2.28 -1.74 18.50
N SER A 16 3.02 -1.73 17.39
CA SER A 16 2.96 -0.67 16.36
C SER A 16 1.58 -0.65 15.68
N TYR A 17 1.04 -1.81 15.34
CA TYR A 17 -0.31 -1.96 14.79
C TYR A 17 -1.39 -1.48 15.76
N GLU A 18 -1.36 -1.90 17.03
CA GLU A 18 -2.33 -1.49 18.05
C GLU A 18 -2.35 0.03 18.21
N TRP A 19 -1.15 0.64 18.22
CA TRP A 19 -1.05 2.10 18.26
C TRP A 19 -1.70 2.74 17.03
N ALA A 20 -1.40 2.26 15.81
CA ALA A 20 -1.97 2.80 14.59
C ALA A 20 -3.50 2.62 14.55
N ARG A 21 -4.01 1.42 14.88
CA ARG A 21 -5.45 1.14 14.94
C ARG A 21 -6.19 2.12 15.85
N ASN A 22 -5.62 2.43 17.02
CA ASN A 22 -6.21 3.38 17.97
C ASN A 22 -6.21 4.83 17.45
N ASN A 23 -5.33 5.16 16.49
CA ASN A 23 -5.23 6.49 15.88
C ASN A 23 -5.91 6.59 14.51
N MET A 24 -6.61 5.55 14.07
CA MET A 24 -7.35 5.48 12.79
C MET A 24 -8.84 5.17 12.99
N PRO A 25 -9.57 5.94 13.83
CA PRO A 25 -10.96 5.63 14.19
C PRO A 25 -11.92 5.66 12.99
N GLY A 26 -11.62 6.48 11.97
CA GLY A 26 -12.40 6.55 10.74
C GLY A 26 -12.37 5.24 9.97
N LEU A 27 -11.18 4.66 9.75
CA LEU A 27 -11.04 3.38 9.08
C LEU A 27 -11.66 2.24 9.89
N VAL A 28 -11.42 2.19 11.20
CA VAL A 28 -12.00 1.17 12.09
C VAL A 28 -13.53 1.22 12.05
N THR A 29 -14.12 2.42 12.09
CA THR A 29 -15.57 2.60 11.97
C THR A 29 -16.09 2.12 10.61
N THR A 30 -15.37 2.42 9.53
CA THR A 30 -15.72 1.96 8.17
C THR A 30 -15.72 0.45 8.08
N ILE A 31 -14.68 -0.23 8.57
CA ILE A 31 -14.59 -1.69 8.61
C ILE A 31 -15.78 -2.28 9.38
N ASN A 32 -16.07 -1.79 10.60
CA ASN A 32 -17.15 -2.27 11.43
C ASN A 32 -18.54 -2.05 10.79
N ASN A 33 -18.72 -0.97 10.04
CA ASN A 33 -19.98 -0.72 9.34
C ASN A 33 -20.13 -1.58 8.10
N THR A 34 -19.04 -1.78 7.35
CA THR A 34 -19.01 -2.64 6.16
C THR A 34 -19.32 -4.09 6.53
N ALA A 35 -18.75 -4.60 7.62
CA ALA A 35 -18.95 -5.97 8.11
C ALA A 35 -20.44 -6.31 8.40
N LYS A 36 -21.31 -5.32 8.60
CA LYS A 36 -22.75 -5.55 8.85
C LYS A 36 -23.51 -6.01 7.59
N ASN A 37 -23.04 -5.63 6.41
CA ASN A 37 -23.83 -5.79 5.17
C ASN A 37 -22.99 -6.35 4.01
N PHE A 38 -21.69 -6.53 4.18
CA PHE A 38 -20.79 -6.94 3.11
C PHE A 38 -19.65 -7.82 3.64
N SER A 39 -19.26 -8.81 2.84
CA SER A 39 -18.11 -9.69 3.08
C SER A 39 -17.29 -9.84 1.81
N PHE A 40 -15.99 -10.04 1.99
CA PHE A 40 -15.04 -10.45 0.94
C PHE A 40 -14.76 -11.97 0.98
N ASP A 41 -15.60 -12.77 1.62
CA ASP A 41 -15.38 -14.21 1.75
C ASP A 41 -15.05 -14.85 0.40
N GLY A 42 -13.89 -15.52 0.35
CA GLY A 42 -13.38 -16.17 -0.85
C GLY A 42 -12.72 -15.24 -1.87
N THR A 43 -12.71 -13.91 -1.63
CA THR A 43 -12.09 -12.96 -2.55
C THR A 43 -10.60 -12.81 -2.23
N LYS A 44 -9.76 -13.02 -3.24
CA LYS A 44 -8.32 -12.76 -3.15
C LYS A 44 -8.02 -11.32 -3.52
N ILE A 45 -7.34 -10.61 -2.63
CA ILE A 45 -6.95 -9.21 -2.83
C ILE A 45 -5.42 -9.09 -2.82
N ALA A 46 -4.83 -8.67 -3.94
CA ALA A 46 -3.44 -8.27 -3.98
C ALA A 46 -3.30 -6.82 -3.53
N VAL A 47 -2.38 -6.57 -2.62
CA VAL A 47 -2.11 -5.25 -2.05
C VAL A 47 -0.64 -4.92 -2.28
N CYS A 48 -0.35 -3.94 -3.12
CA CYS A 48 0.99 -3.40 -3.35
C CYS A 48 1.04 -1.99 -2.76
N LEU A 49 1.21 -1.90 -1.45
CA LEU A 49 1.23 -0.65 -0.69
C LEU A 49 2.47 -0.58 0.21
N HIS A 50 2.79 0.61 0.74
CA HIS A 50 3.85 0.73 1.73
C HIS A 50 3.52 -0.08 2.98
N VAL A 51 4.36 -1.06 3.35
CA VAL A 51 4.13 -1.95 4.50
C VAL A 51 4.49 -1.21 5.79
N THR A 52 3.57 -0.35 6.23
CA THR A 52 3.68 0.47 7.44
C THR A 52 2.62 0.08 8.46
N LYS A 53 2.74 0.60 9.68
CA LYS A 53 1.75 0.35 10.74
C LYS A 53 0.35 0.84 10.35
N GLU A 54 0.24 1.91 9.55
CA GLU A 54 -1.04 2.43 9.06
C GLU A 54 -1.67 1.48 8.02
N THR A 55 -0.89 1.04 7.04
CA THR A 55 -1.33 0.06 6.03
C THR A 55 -1.73 -1.27 6.67
N SER A 56 -1.08 -1.65 7.78
CA SER A 56 -1.45 -2.87 8.50
C SER A 56 -2.88 -2.83 9.03
N VAL A 57 -3.40 -1.66 9.41
CA VAL A 57 -4.80 -1.52 9.85
C VAL A 57 -5.77 -1.78 8.70
N LEU A 58 -5.44 -1.32 7.49
CA LEU A 58 -6.23 -1.60 6.29
C LEU A 58 -6.18 -3.09 5.94
N ALA A 59 -4.98 -3.68 5.87
CA ALA A 59 -4.81 -5.09 5.51
C ALA A 59 -5.52 -6.04 6.49
N MET A 60 -5.43 -5.76 7.79
CA MET A 60 -6.18 -6.49 8.81
C MET A 60 -7.69 -6.29 8.67
N GLY A 61 -8.14 -5.07 8.34
CA GLY A 61 -9.54 -4.78 8.09
C GLY A 61 -10.11 -5.55 6.90
N LEU A 62 -9.37 -5.66 5.80
CA LEU A 62 -9.76 -6.48 4.65
C LEU A 62 -9.89 -7.95 5.06
N LYS A 63 -8.95 -8.46 5.85
CA LYS A 63 -9.00 -9.82 6.39
C LYS A 63 -10.19 -9.99 7.36
N GLU A 64 -10.45 -9.04 8.26
CA GLU A 64 -11.63 -9.05 9.15
C GLU A 64 -12.94 -9.11 8.35
N LEU A 65 -12.96 -8.55 7.12
CA LEU A 65 -14.07 -8.62 6.18
C LEU A 65 -14.10 -9.91 5.34
N GLY A 66 -13.20 -10.86 5.57
CA GLY A 66 -13.17 -12.18 4.92
C GLY A 66 -12.23 -12.31 3.73
N ALA A 67 -11.49 -11.26 3.34
CA ALA A 67 -10.57 -11.35 2.21
C ALA A 67 -9.35 -12.23 2.48
N ASP A 68 -8.89 -12.93 1.46
CA ASP A 68 -7.58 -13.56 1.41
C ASP A 68 -6.55 -12.55 0.86
N VAL A 69 -5.75 -11.96 1.76
CA VAL A 69 -4.89 -10.82 1.47
C VAL A 69 -3.46 -11.26 1.14
N TYR A 70 -2.94 -10.78 0.01
CA TYR A 70 -1.56 -10.95 -0.46
C TYR A 70 -0.90 -9.58 -0.57
N LEU A 71 0.10 -9.31 0.27
CA LEU A 71 0.71 -7.99 0.45
C LEU A 71 2.16 -7.96 0.00
N ALA A 72 2.49 -7.06 -0.92
CA ALA A 72 3.84 -6.67 -1.28
C ALA A 72 4.09 -5.19 -0.95
N GLY A 73 5.35 -4.80 -0.81
CA GLY A 73 5.72 -3.40 -0.58
C GLY A 73 5.69 -2.59 -1.88
N ALA A 74 5.14 -1.39 -1.87
CA ALA A 74 5.16 -0.46 -3.01
C ALA A 74 6.51 0.30 -3.17
N ASN A 75 7.45 0.11 -2.24
CA ASN A 75 8.80 0.68 -2.33
C ASN A 75 9.79 -0.18 -1.54
N PRO A 76 10.96 -0.50 -2.09
CA PRO A 76 11.96 -1.36 -1.47
C PRO A 76 12.49 -0.86 -0.11
N LEU A 77 12.39 0.45 0.18
CA LEU A 77 12.98 1.07 1.36
C LEU A 77 11.95 1.42 2.45
N SER A 78 10.64 1.30 2.18
CA SER A 78 9.61 1.78 3.08
C SER A 78 9.07 0.73 4.05
N THR A 79 9.28 -0.56 3.78
CA THR A 79 8.78 -1.64 4.61
C THR A 79 9.27 -1.54 6.06
N GLN A 80 8.34 -1.64 7.01
CA GLN A 80 8.62 -1.85 8.42
C GLN A 80 8.61 -3.36 8.68
N ASP A 81 9.80 -3.94 8.90
CA ASP A 81 9.95 -5.41 8.99
C ASP A 81 9.20 -6.03 10.18
N ASP A 82 9.02 -5.27 11.26
CA ASP A 82 8.22 -5.69 12.39
C ASP A 82 6.72 -5.77 12.04
N ILE A 83 6.22 -4.85 11.21
CA ILE A 83 4.85 -4.90 10.68
C ILE A 83 4.68 -6.09 9.72
N ALA A 84 5.63 -6.31 8.81
CA ALA A 84 5.60 -7.47 7.91
C ALA A 84 5.52 -8.78 8.71
N ALA A 85 6.33 -8.90 9.79
CA ALA A 85 6.32 -10.07 10.66
C ALA A 85 5.00 -10.23 11.43
N TYR A 86 4.42 -9.14 11.93
CA TYR A 86 3.13 -9.18 12.60
C TYR A 86 2.03 -9.65 11.65
N LEU A 87 1.93 -9.06 10.46
CA LEU A 87 0.92 -9.43 9.47
C LEU A 87 1.03 -10.90 9.03
N ASP A 88 2.25 -11.42 8.85
CA ASP A 88 2.47 -12.85 8.60
C ASP A 88 1.98 -13.71 9.76
N SER A 89 2.24 -13.31 11.02
CA SER A 89 1.78 -14.04 12.20
C SER A 89 0.26 -14.06 12.34
N GLU A 90 -0.41 -13.03 11.81
CA GLU A 90 -1.87 -12.95 11.75
C GLU A 90 -2.47 -13.66 10.51
N GLY A 91 -1.63 -14.31 9.68
CA GLY A 91 -2.08 -15.11 8.53
C GLY A 91 -2.36 -14.30 7.26
N ILE A 92 -1.81 -13.10 7.12
CA ILE A 92 -1.73 -12.39 5.84
C ILE A 92 -0.51 -12.92 5.09
N ASN A 93 -0.63 -13.12 3.77
CA ASN A 93 0.50 -13.53 2.93
C ASN A 93 1.36 -12.31 2.59
N VAL A 94 2.53 -12.15 3.22
CA VAL A 94 3.39 -10.97 3.09
C VAL A 94 4.65 -11.28 2.31
N PHE A 95 4.93 -10.49 1.28
CA PHE A 95 6.12 -10.56 0.42
C PHE A 95 6.81 -9.20 0.44
N ALA A 96 7.45 -8.85 1.57
CA ALA A 96 8.08 -7.55 1.75
C ALA A 96 9.15 -7.57 2.83
N TRP A 97 10.24 -6.84 2.60
CA TRP A 97 11.26 -6.49 3.59
C TRP A 97 11.97 -5.20 3.18
N ARG A 98 12.58 -4.54 4.13
CA ARG A 98 13.32 -3.32 3.87
C ARG A 98 14.66 -3.62 3.22
N GLY A 99 14.97 -2.90 2.13
CA GLY A 99 16.24 -2.99 1.42
C GLY A 99 16.26 -4.05 0.33
N GLN A 100 15.08 -4.39 -0.22
CA GLN A 100 14.98 -5.21 -1.44
C GLN A 100 15.76 -4.55 -2.59
N ASN A 101 16.45 -5.32 -3.40
CA ASN A 101 16.91 -4.87 -4.69
C ASN A 101 15.77 -4.94 -5.74
N ASP A 102 16.00 -4.38 -6.92
CA ASP A 102 14.95 -4.28 -7.96
C ASP A 102 14.40 -5.66 -8.39
N LYS A 103 15.24 -6.68 -8.42
CA LYS A 103 14.82 -8.05 -8.75
C LYS A 103 13.94 -8.63 -7.66
N GLU A 104 14.34 -8.51 -6.41
CA GLU A 104 13.58 -9.00 -5.25
C GLU A 104 12.25 -8.26 -5.12
N TYR A 105 12.24 -6.96 -5.40
CA TYR A 105 11.02 -6.15 -5.45
C TYR A 105 10.04 -6.67 -6.50
N GLN A 106 10.52 -6.89 -7.73
CA GLN A 106 9.68 -7.44 -8.81
C GLN A 106 9.19 -8.87 -8.49
N GLU A 107 10.04 -9.73 -7.92
CA GLU A 107 9.64 -11.08 -7.47
C GLU A 107 8.50 -11.03 -6.44
N CYS A 108 8.46 -10.02 -5.57
CA CYS A 108 7.38 -9.86 -4.59
C CYS A 108 6.08 -9.38 -5.24
N ILE A 109 6.15 -8.49 -6.23
CA ILE A 109 4.97 -8.11 -7.05
C ILE A 109 4.46 -9.33 -7.81
N ASP A 110 5.34 -10.08 -8.44
CA ASP A 110 4.95 -11.30 -9.14
C ASP A 110 4.25 -12.30 -8.20
N ALA A 111 4.74 -12.46 -6.97
CA ALA A 111 4.19 -13.39 -5.99
C ALA A 111 2.75 -13.03 -5.57
N ILE A 112 2.40 -11.76 -5.44
CA ILE A 112 1.02 -11.37 -5.14
C ILE A 112 0.09 -11.54 -6.35
N LEU A 113 0.61 -11.42 -7.58
CA LEU A 113 -0.15 -11.68 -8.80
C LEU A 113 -0.31 -13.17 -9.08
N GLU A 114 0.68 -14.01 -8.75
CA GLU A 114 0.61 -15.48 -8.82
C GLU A 114 -0.47 -16.09 -7.91
N ALA A 115 -0.92 -15.34 -6.90
CA ALA A 115 -2.06 -15.73 -6.08
C ALA A 115 -3.39 -15.70 -6.84
N GLU A 116 -3.41 -15.19 -8.08
CA GLU A 116 -4.61 -15.02 -8.90
C GLU A 116 -5.65 -14.11 -8.20
N PRO A 117 -5.31 -12.84 -7.90
CA PRO A 117 -6.21 -11.93 -7.23
C PRO A 117 -7.37 -11.49 -8.14
N GLU A 118 -8.52 -11.25 -7.53
CA GLU A 118 -9.69 -10.65 -8.18
C GLU A 118 -9.68 -9.11 -8.08
N ILE A 119 -9.03 -8.57 -7.04
CA ILE A 119 -8.90 -7.14 -6.80
C ILE A 119 -7.42 -6.80 -6.57
N ILE A 120 -6.96 -5.67 -7.11
CA ILE A 120 -5.61 -5.15 -6.88
C ILE A 120 -5.70 -3.75 -6.27
N MET A 121 -5.06 -3.55 -5.11
CA MET A 121 -4.84 -2.24 -4.50
C MET A 121 -3.38 -1.86 -4.67
N ASP A 122 -3.09 -0.71 -5.29
CA ASP A 122 -1.72 -0.35 -5.67
C ASP A 122 -1.39 1.10 -5.30
N ASP A 123 -0.10 1.36 -5.13
CA ASP A 123 0.49 2.68 -4.88
C ASP A 123 1.70 2.87 -5.80
N GLY A 124 1.49 3.58 -6.90
CA GLY A 124 2.47 3.78 -7.97
C GLY A 124 2.23 2.93 -9.21
N SER A 125 1.22 2.07 -9.19
CA SER A 125 0.76 1.23 -10.30
C SER A 125 1.73 0.14 -10.75
N ASP A 126 2.69 -0.27 -9.93
CA ASP A 126 3.66 -1.28 -10.36
C ASP A 126 3.02 -2.68 -10.51
N ALA A 127 2.12 -3.08 -9.61
CA ALA A 127 1.36 -4.32 -9.76
C ALA A 127 0.39 -4.26 -10.95
N HIS A 128 -0.33 -3.14 -11.11
CA HIS A 128 -1.21 -2.94 -12.27
C HIS A 128 -0.45 -3.01 -13.60
N ILE A 129 0.68 -2.31 -13.71
CA ILE A 129 1.49 -2.29 -14.94
C ILE A 129 2.10 -3.67 -15.21
N THR A 130 2.61 -4.35 -14.18
CA THR A 130 3.14 -5.71 -14.31
C THR A 130 2.09 -6.65 -14.89
N LEU A 131 0.85 -6.63 -14.38
CA LEU A 131 -0.24 -7.45 -14.90
C LEU A 131 -0.56 -7.13 -16.37
N HIS A 132 -0.57 -5.86 -16.75
CA HIS A 132 -0.94 -5.46 -18.10
C HIS A 132 0.16 -5.74 -19.14
N GLN A 133 1.44 -5.75 -18.74
CA GLN A 133 2.58 -5.86 -19.66
C GLN A 133 3.22 -7.25 -19.70
N ASN A 134 3.06 -8.05 -18.63
CA ASN A 134 3.68 -9.37 -18.56
C ASN A 134 2.69 -10.44 -19.00
N SER A 135 3.02 -11.15 -20.09
CA SER A 135 2.18 -12.23 -20.65
C SER A 135 1.90 -13.38 -19.68
N LYS A 136 2.75 -13.56 -18.66
CA LYS A 136 2.53 -14.52 -17.58
C LYS A 136 1.19 -14.33 -16.87
N PHE A 137 0.73 -13.07 -16.76
CA PHE A 137 -0.48 -12.69 -16.05
C PHE A 137 -1.66 -12.36 -16.98
N GLU A 138 -1.54 -12.66 -18.28
CA GLU A 138 -2.56 -12.31 -19.27
C GLU A 138 -3.93 -12.96 -18.99
N GLN A 139 -3.92 -14.14 -18.38
CA GLN A 139 -5.12 -14.93 -18.10
C GLN A 139 -5.79 -14.59 -16.75
N LEU A 140 -5.22 -13.66 -15.96
CA LEU A 140 -5.81 -13.29 -14.68
C LEU A 140 -7.14 -12.55 -14.88
N ASN A 141 -8.14 -12.95 -14.11
CA ASN A 141 -9.47 -12.37 -14.13
C ASN A 141 -9.66 -11.33 -13.02
N VAL A 142 -8.93 -10.23 -13.12
CA VAL A 142 -9.08 -9.10 -12.19
C VAL A 142 -10.34 -8.31 -12.54
N ILE A 143 -11.24 -8.14 -11.57
CA ILE A 143 -12.52 -7.44 -11.73
C ILE A 143 -12.40 -5.94 -11.51
N GLY A 144 -11.37 -5.47 -10.82
CA GLY A 144 -11.11 -4.06 -10.57
C GLY A 144 -9.92 -3.80 -9.68
N GLY A 145 -9.57 -2.51 -9.52
CA GLY A 145 -8.49 -2.12 -8.65
C GLY A 145 -8.62 -0.70 -8.11
N THR A 146 -7.64 -0.33 -7.29
CA THR A 146 -7.49 1.04 -6.74
C THR A 146 -6.07 1.53 -6.92
N GLU A 147 -5.91 2.85 -7.09
CA GLU A 147 -4.60 3.50 -7.16
C GLU A 147 -4.52 4.65 -6.16
N GLU A 148 -3.51 4.61 -5.30
CA GLU A 148 -3.29 5.53 -4.19
C GLU A 148 -2.71 6.87 -4.62
N THR A 149 -1.83 6.91 -5.64
CA THR A 149 -0.91 8.03 -5.83
C THR A 149 -0.98 8.68 -7.21
N THR A 150 -0.64 9.98 -7.29
CA THR A 150 -0.73 10.79 -8.52
C THR A 150 0.08 10.18 -9.67
N THR A 151 1.30 9.73 -9.43
CA THR A 151 2.14 9.15 -10.49
C THR A 151 1.57 7.85 -11.04
N GLY A 152 0.97 7.04 -10.17
CA GLY A 152 0.28 5.82 -10.58
C GLY A 152 -0.96 6.12 -11.41
N VAL A 153 -1.81 7.06 -10.98
CA VAL A 153 -2.99 7.49 -11.76
C VAL A 153 -2.59 7.96 -13.16
N VAL A 154 -1.53 8.77 -13.29
CA VAL A 154 -1.04 9.23 -14.61
C VAL A 154 -0.60 8.07 -15.50
N ARG A 155 0.07 7.04 -14.95
CA ARG A 155 0.45 5.82 -15.69
C ARG A 155 -0.78 5.05 -16.17
N LEU A 156 -1.79 4.92 -15.35
CA LEU A 156 -3.04 4.20 -15.66
C LEU A 156 -3.90 4.95 -16.68
N GLU A 157 -3.99 6.27 -16.57
CA GLU A 157 -4.66 7.10 -17.58
C GLU A 157 -3.98 6.99 -18.98
N ALA A 158 -2.65 6.90 -19.02
CA ALA A 158 -1.93 6.67 -20.26
C ALA A 158 -2.23 5.28 -20.83
N LEU A 159 -2.37 4.26 -19.97
CA LEU A 159 -2.75 2.90 -20.34
C LEU A 159 -4.19 2.87 -20.89
N GLU A 160 -5.13 3.56 -20.24
CA GLU A 160 -6.52 3.72 -20.70
C GLU A 160 -6.59 4.42 -22.06
N LYS A 161 -5.93 5.57 -22.21
CA LYS A 161 -5.88 6.32 -23.48
C LYS A 161 -5.32 5.49 -24.64
N SER A 162 -4.45 4.54 -24.36
CA SER A 162 -3.92 3.59 -25.37
C SER A 162 -4.84 2.41 -25.65
N GLY A 163 -6.00 2.31 -24.99
CA GLY A 163 -6.96 1.21 -25.12
C GLY A 163 -6.46 -0.13 -24.52
N LYS A 164 -5.49 -0.09 -23.64
CA LYS A 164 -4.87 -1.30 -23.05
C LYS A 164 -5.29 -1.59 -21.62
N LEU A 165 -6.03 -0.72 -20.97
CA LEU A 165 -6.55 -0.95 -19.61
C LEU A 165 -7.58 -2.08 -19.66
N LYS A 166 -7.34 -3.17 -18.90
CA LYS A 166 -8.14 -4.41 -18.96
C LYS A 166 -9.34 -4.41 -18.01
N TYR A 167 -9.32 -3.62 -16.96
CA TYR A 167 -10.34 -3.56 -15.91
C TYR A 167 -10.44 -2.16 -15.29
N PRO A 168 -11.58 -1.80 -14.66
CA PRO A 168 -11.76 -0.50 -14.04
C PRO A 168 -10.85 -0.32 -12.82
N ILE A 169 -10.30 0.89 -12.66
CA ILE A 169 -9.47 1.26 -11.51
C ILE A 169 -10.00 2.54 -10.88
N ILE A 170 -10.22 2.52 -9.57
CA ILE A 170 -10.66 3.69 -8.80
C ILE A 170 -9.43 4.50 -8.41
N ALA A 171 -9.35 5.74 -8.90
CA ALA A 171 -8.30 6.68 -8.52
C ALA A 171 -8.57 7.24 -7.11
N VAL A 172 -8.20 6.51 -6.07
CA VAL A 172 -8.33 6.92 -4.65
C VAL A 172 -7.57 8.23 -4.40
N ASN A 173 -6.44 8.42 -5.09
CA ASN A 173 -5.68 9.68 -5.05
C ASN A 173 -6.55 10.92 -5.32
N ASN A 174 -7.58 10.81 -6.17
CA ASN A 174 -8.40 11.94 -6.59
C ASN A 174 -9.60 12.18 -5.65
N ALA A 175 -9.82 11.34 -4.64
CA ALA A 175 -10.84 11.57 -3.63
C ALA A 175 -10.53 12.81 -2.80
N TYR A 176 -11.52 13.66 -2.54
CA TYR A 176 -11.34 14.87 -1.73
C TYR A 176 -10.81 14.56 -0.32
N THR A 177 -11.25 13.47 0.28
CA THR A 177 -10.77 12.99 1.58
C THR A 177 -9.34 12.46 1.56
N LYS A 178 -8.77 12.17 0.38
CA LYS A 178 -7.36 11.79 0.21
C LYS A 178 -6.50 13.02 -0.09
N HIS A 179 -6.58 13.61 -1.26
CA HIS A 179 -5.58 14.59 -1.71
C HIS A 179 -5.67 15.96 -1.01
N LEU A 180 -6.85 16.36 -0.50
CA LEU A 180 -6.98 17.59 0.27
C LEU A 180 -6.35 17.50 1.68
N PHE A 181 -6.09 16.28 2.16
CA PHE A 181 -5.48 16.04 3.48
C PHE A 181 -4.08 15.47 3.36
N ASP A 182 -3.93 14.31 2.70
CA ASP A 182 -2.64 13.64 2.58
C ASP A 182 -1.64 14.45 1.76
N ASN A 183 -1.94 14.73 0.49
CA ASN A 183 -1.03 15.48 -0.37
C ASN A 183 -0.79 16.92 0.14
N ARG A 184 -1.80 17.55 0.69
CA ARG A 184 -1.72 18.96 1.12
C ARG A 184 -1.03 19.16 2.47
N TYR A 185 -1.33 18.30 3.44
CA TYR A 185 -0.83 18.45 4.82
C TYR A 185 0.11 17.33 5.22
N GLY A 186 -0.23 16.08 4.91
CA GLY A 186 0.52 14.91 5.32
C GLY A 186 1.93 14.88 4.75
N THR A 187 2.08 15.12 3.45
CA THR A 187 3.39 15.08 2.76
C THR A 187 4.34 16.13 3.29
N GLY A 188 3.88 17.38 3.45
CA GLY A 188 4.69 18.48 4.00
C GLY A 188 5.18 18.18 5.42
N GLN A 189 4.27 17.76 6.30
CA GLN A 189 4.61 17.39 7.67
C GLN A 189 5.60 16.22 7.72
N SER A 190 5.36 15.15 6.95
CA SER A 190 6.21 13.96 6.91
C SER A 190 7.60 14.28 6.33
N THR A 191 7.69 15.20 5.37
CA THR A 191 8.98 15.64 4.81
C THR A 191 9.83 16.32 5.90
N PHE A 192 9.25 17.23 6.69
CA PHE A 192 9.95 17.86 7.80
C PHE A 192 10.33 16.87 8.90
N ASP A 193 9.43 15.95 9.26
CA ASP A 193 9.73 14.89 10.23
C ASP A 193 10.90 14.00 9.75
N GLY A 194 10.91 13.62 8.47
CA GLY A 194 12.00 12.88 7.86
C GLY A 194 13.35 13.61 7.90
N ILE A 195 13.36 14.92 7.57
CA ILE A 195 14.56 15.76 7.65
C ILE A 195 15.09 15.82 9.08
N LEU A 196 14.22 16.11 10.04
CA LEU A 196 14.62 16.23 11.45
C LEU A 196 15.19 14.91 12.00
N ARG A 197 14.54 13.78 11.73
CA ARG A 197 15.00 12.47 12.18
C ARG A 197 16.32 12.02 11.54
N SER A 198 16.49 12.36 10.25
CA SER A 198 17.69 11.94 9.50
C SER A 198 18.92 12.78 9.80
N THR A 199 18.72 14.05 10.16
CA THR A 199 19.82 15.03 10.24
C THR A 199 20.04 15.60 11.62
N ALA A 200 19.03 15.57 12.51
CA ALA A 200 19.01 16.26 13.81
C ALA A 200 19.33 17.77 13.71
N LEU A 201 19.08 18.42 12.55
CA LEU A 201 19.34 19.83 12.33
C LEU A 201 18.38 20.71 13.12
N LEU A 202 18.91 21.80 13.71
CA LEU A 202 18.08 22.88 14.20
C LEU A 202 17.49 23.65 13.01
N MET A 203 16.16 23.62 12.85
CA MET A 203 15.48 24.27 11.72
C MET A 203 15.38 25.79 11.87
N ALA A 204 15.43 26.30 13.10
CA ALA A 204 15.37 27.74 13.35
C ALA A 204 16.50 28.47 12.59
N GLY A 205 16.12 29.52 11.85
CA GLY A 205 17.05 30.34 11.05
C GLY A 205 17.54 29.67 9.74
N LYS A 206 17.07 28.48 9.39
CA LYS A 206 17.41 27.85 8.09
C LYS A 206 16.62 28.50 6.96
N LYS A 207 17.28 28.61 5.80
CA LYS A 207 16.63 29.00 4.55
C LYS A 207 16.28 27.73 3.80
N ILE A 208 15.03 27.60 3.39
CA ILE A 208 14.50 26.43 2.66
C ILE A 208 14.00 26.92 1.30
N THR A 209 14.40 26.24 0.24
CA THR A 209 13.85 26.43 -1.11
C THR A 209 12.93 25.27 -1.45
N VAL A 210 11.69 25.59 -1.80
CA VAL A 210 10.71 24.60 -2.30
C VAL A 210 10.61 24.77 -3.80
N CYS A 211 10.93 23.69 -4.55
CA CYS A 211 10.86 23.68 -6.01
C CYS A 211 9.52 23.11 -6.45
N GLY A 212 8.55 23.99 -6.73
CA GLY A 212 7.19 23.66 -7.12
C GLY A 212 6.15 24.32 -6.23
N TYR A 213 4.91 24.41 -6.76
CA TYR A 213 3.76 24.96 -6.05
C TYR A 213 2.49 24.21 -6.46
N GLY A 214 2.49 22.91 -6.18
CA GLY A 214 1.37 22.01 -6.46
C GLY A 214 0.60 21.63 -5.20
N TRP A 215 0.06 20.43 -5.21
CA TRP A 215 -0.70 19.87 -4.08
C TRP A 215 0.16 19.19 -3.01
N VAL A 216 1.43 19.00 -3.27
CA VAL A 216 2.41 18.41 -2.35
C VAL A 216 3.37 19.47 -1.84
#